data_f811bf0b61260bcfdd02e3c14814eef1
#
_entry.id   f811bf0b61260bcfdd02e3c14814eef1
#
_cell.length_a   1.000
_cell.length_b   1.000
_cell.length_c   1.000
_cell.angle_alpha   90.00
_cell.angle_beta   90.00
_cell.angle_gamma   90.00
#
_symmetry.space_group_name_H-M   'P 1'
#
loop_
_entity.id
_entity.type
_entity.pdbx_description
1 polymer ?
#
loop_
_entity_poly.entity_id
_entity_poly.type
_entity_poly.pdbx_seq_one_letter_code
_entity_poly.pdbx_strand_id
1 'polypeptide(L)'
;NELNVDLVELSGGSYESPAMQGRTTDKEDEKPESTLRREAYFVDFARDIASVASMPVMVTGGILRRTVAEEALEKDSQGFGVDMLGIARAMAFQPDLPNRWKDDELEIKLPRVDWKNRTFAALAVMAVTKVQLNRLAQGKAPKANVSPLFSLIGDQIKTKKRTKRYRRWRESTAGA
;
A
#
# COMPACT_ATOMS: atom_id res chain seq x y z
N ASN A 1 1.02 22.08 -14.14
CA ASN A 1 -0.02 23.12 -13.90
C ASN A 1 -0.74 23.60 -15.19
N GLU A 2 -0.28 23.17 -16.37
CA GLU A 2 -0.96 23.49 -17.65
C GLU A 2 -2.17 22.57 -17.91
N LEU A 3 -2.25 21.44 -17.23
CA LEU A 3 -3.38 20.53 -17.27
C LEU A 3 -4.33 20.87 -16.12
N ASN A 4 -5.63 20.85 -16.39
CA ASN A 4 -6.67 21.02 -15.38
C ASN A 4 -6.79 19.72 -14.56
N VAL A 5 -5.90 19.54 -13.60
CA VAL A 5 -5.84 18.38 -12.72
C VAL A 5 -6.28 18.82 -11.32
N ASP A 6 -7.24 18.10 -10.74
CA ASP A 6 -7.81 18.43 -9.43
C ASP A 6 -6.96 17.91 -8.26
N LEU A 7 -6.18 16.85 -8.49
CA LEU A 7 -5.36 16.19 -7.47
C LEU A 7 -4.18 15.48 -8.14
N VAL A 8 -3.00 15.57 -7.55
CA VAL A 8 -1.83 14.76 -7.93
C VAL A 8 -1.55 13.73 -6.85
N GLU A 9 -1.53 12.44 -7.22
CA GLU A 9 -1.13 11.36 -6.34
C GLU A 9 0.34 10.99 -6.56
N LEU A 10 1.12 11.06 -5.51
CA LEU A 10 2.51 10.59 -5.45
C LEU A 10 2.52 9.21 -4.79
N SER A 11 2.77 8.18 -5.58
CA SER A 11 2.88 6.81 -5.06
C SER A 11 4.31 6.50 -4.63
N GLY A 12 4.52 6.19 -3.36
CA GLY A 12 5.82 5.92 -2.78
C GLY A 12 6.42 4.60 -3.21
N GLY A 13 7.58 4.68 -3.82
CA GLY A 13 8.39 3.54 -4.22
C GLY A 13 8.21 3.11 -5.67
N SER A 14 9.30 2.69 -6.30
CA SER A 14 9.26 2.02 -7.60
C SER A 14 8.90 0.54 -7.42
N TYR A 15 8.38 -0.11 -8.47
CA TYR A 15 8.18 -1.56 -8.48
C TYR A 15 9.47 -2.35 -8.23
N GLU A 16 10.62 -1.72 -8.39
CA GLU A 16 11.95 -2.26 -8.11
C GLU A 16 12.32 -2.12 -6.62
N SER A 17 11.63 -1.23 -5.88
CA SER A 17 11.89 -1.07 -4.46
C SER A 17 11.42 -2.28 -3.66
N PRO A 18 12.29 -2.90 -2.84
CA PRO A 18 11.90 -4.00 -1.96
C PRO A 18 10.72 -3.67 -1.04
N ALA A 19 10.61 -2.43 -0.60
CA ALA A 19 9.52 -1.95 0.27
C ALA A 19 8.14 -2.02 -0.42
N MET A 20 8.04 -1.72 -1.71
CA MET A 20 6.80 -1.84 -2.48
C MET A 20 6.35 -3.30 -2.61
N GLN A 21 7.30 -4.23 -2.68
CA GLN A 21 7.04 -5.67 -2.75
C GLN A 21 6.77 -6.29 -1.38
N GLY A 22 6.71 -5.49 -0.30
CA GLY A 22 6.62 -6.00 1.07
C GLY A 22 7.91 -6.70 1.53
N ARG A 23 9.04 -6.41 0.88
CA ARG A 23 10.36 -6.98 1.20
C ARG A 23 11.09 -6.02 2.12
N THR A 24 11.44 -6.48 3.31
CA THR A 24 12.43 -5.83 4.16
C THR A 24 13.81 -6.43 3.87
N THR A 25 14.84 -5.61 3.84
CA THR A 25 16.22 -6.10 3.76
C THR A 25 16.67 -6.51 5.16
N ASP A 26 17.34 -7.67 5.29
CA ASP A 26 17.71 -8.29 6.58
C ASP A 26 18.56 -7.41 7.51
N LYS A 27 19.11 -6.30 6.99
CA LYS A 27 19.89 -5.32 7.78
C LYS A 27 19.05 -4.18 8.33
N GLU A 28 17.78 -4.07 7.94
CA GLU A 28 16.90 -2.94 8.30
C GLU A 28 15.85 -3.30 9.36
N ASP A 29 15.63 -4.60 9.62
CA ASP A 29 14.69 -5.07 10.65
C ASP A 29 15.15 -4.76 12.08
N GLU A 30 16.45 -4.44 12.28
CA GLU A 30 17.00 -4.11 13.59
C GLU A 30 17.01 -2.59 13.91
N LYS A 31 16.60 -1.73 12.95
CA LYS A 31 16.60 -0.28 13.17
C LYS A 31 15.24 0.34 12.85
N PRO A 32 14.44 0.66 13.89
CA PRO A 32 13.23 1.49 13.74
C PRO A 32 13.47 2.80 12.98
N GLU A 33 14.69 3.36 13.13
CA GLU A 33 15.15 4.59 12.48
C GLU A 33 15.24 4.50 10.95
N SER A 34 15.55 3.34 10.37
CA SER A 34 15.69 3.22 8.90
C SER A 34 14.33 3.22 8.19
N THR A 35 13.32 2.71 8.83
CA THR A 35 11.92 2.76 8.33
C THR A 35 11.39 4.19 8.43
N LEU A 36 11.63 4.87 9.56
CA LEU A 36 11.31 6.28 9.76
C LEU A 36 11.98 7.18 8.71
N ARG A 37 13.27 6.97 8.43
CA ARG A 37 14.00 7.74 7.41
C ARG A 37 13.47 7.55 6.01
N ARG A 38 12.97 6.36 5.66
CA ARG A 38 12.37 6.11 4.32
C ARG A 38 10.98 6.71 4.20
N GLU A 39 10.19 6.62 5.25
CA GLU A 39 8.89 7.29 5.32
C GLU A 39 9.09 8.81 5.27
N ALA A 40 10.05 9.36 6.03
CA ALA A 40 10.43 10.77 6.03
C ALA A 40 10.94 11.25 4.65
N TYR A 41 11.85 10.50 4.01
CA TYR A 41 12.35 10.87 2.68
C TYR A 41 11.22 11.02 1.65
N PHE A 42 10.21 10.17 1.72
CA PHE A 42 9.09 10.24 0.80
C PHE A 42 8.16 11.42 1.10
N VAL A 43 8.00 11.75 2.38
CA VAL A 43 7.27 12.95 2.82
C VAL A 43 7.97 14.22 2.39
N ASP A 44 9.31 14.30 2.55
CA ASP A 44 10.10 15.44 2.12
C ASP A 44 10.00 15.65 0.60
N PHE A 45 10.15 14.57 -0.18
CA PHE A 45 9.95 14.62 -1.62
C PHE A 45 8.53 15.11 -2.00
N ALA A 46 7.51 14.70 -1.26
CA ALA A 46 6.15 15.15 -1.50
C ALA A 46 5.95 16.63 -1.15
N ARG A 47 6.64 17.14 -0.14
CA ARG A 47 6.65 18.58 0.20
C ARG A 47 7.32 19.40 -0.90
N ASP A 48 8.43 18.93 -1.47
CA ASP A 48 9.09 19.59 -2.60
C ASP A 48 8.13 19.71 -3.79
N ILE A 49 7.39 18.66 -4.11
CA ILE A 49 6.37 18.70 -5.17
C ILE A 49 5.23 19.66 -4.80
N ALA A 50 4.75 19.62 -3.55
CA ALA A 50 3.68 20.49 -3.08
C ALA A 50 4.06 21.99 -3.16
N SER A 51 5.34 22.32 -3.02
CA SER A 51 5.82 23.71 -3.12
C SER A 51 5.67 24.32 -4.52
N VAL A 52 5.60 23.50 -5.56
CA VAL A 52 5.46 23.92 -6.96
C VAL A 52 4.13 23.52 -7.61
N ALA A 53 3.35 22.67 -6.95
CA ALA A 53 2.04 22.25 -7.41
C ALA A 53 0.98 23.33 -7.19
N SER A 54 0.12 23.56 -8.16
CA SER A 54 -1.05 24.45 -8.03
C SER A 54 -2.33 23.72 -7.60
N MET A 55 -2.26 22.41 -7.44
CA MET A 55 -3.36 21.55 -7.04
C MET A 55 -2.97 20.76 -5.77
N PRO A 56 -3.92 20.21 -5.02
CA PRO A 56 -3.68 19.37 -3.87
C PRO A 56 -2.79 18.17 -4.19
N VAL A 57 -1.93 17.78 -3.25
CA VAL A 57 -1.01 16.66 -3.37
C VAL A 57 -1.41 15.55 -2.40
N MET A 58 -1.57 14.35 -2.94
CA MET A 58 -1.81 13.12 -2.18
C MET A 58 -0.56 12.25 -2.18
N VAL A 59 -0.25 11.66 -1.04
CA VAL A 59 0.83 10.67 -0.89
C VAL A 59 0.25 9.30 -0.59
N THR A 60 0.65 8.31 -1.37
CA THR A 60 0.22 6.91 -1.19
C THR A 60 1.42 6.00 -0.97
N GLY A 61 1.42 5.27 0.14
CA GLY A 61 2.36 4.19 0.40
C GLY A 61 2.93 4.16 1.82
N GLY A 62 3.19 2.98 2.32
CA GLY A 62 3.99 2.69 3.53
C GLY A 62 3.46 3.19 4.88
N ILE A 63 2.47 4.06 4.93
CA ILE A 63 1.98 4.69 6.15
C ILE A 63 1.19 3.68 6.98
N LEU A 64 1.72 3.33 8.15
CA LEU A 64 1.15 2.36 9.09
C LEU A 64 0.97 2.93 10.50
N ARG A 65 1.54 4.10 10.78
CA ARG A 65 1.51 4.75 12.09
C ARG A 65 0.82 6.11 11.98
N ARG A 66 0.01 6.42 12.98
CA ARG A 66 -0.66 7.71 13.08
C ARG A 66 0.33 8.87 13.10
N THR A 67 1.41 8.76 13.87
CA THR A 67 2.43 9.82 13.98
C THR A 67 3.04 10.17 12.63
N VAL A 68 3.34 9.17 11.78
CA VAL A 68 3.85 9.39 10.42
C VAL A 68 2.79 9.99 9.51
N ALA A 69 1.53 9.60 9.69
CA ALA A 69 0.42 10.17 8.96
C ALA A 69 0.20 11.67 9.30
N GLU A 70 0.25 12.01 10.58
CA GLU A 70 0.12 13.39 11.07
C GLU A 70 1.30 14.23 10.59
N GLU A 71 2.55 13.74 10.72
CA GLU A 71 3.75 14.43 10.21
C GLU A 71 3.68 14.68 8.70
N ALA A 72 3.17 13.71 7.93
CA ALA A 72 3.01 13.87 6.48
C ALA A 72 2.00 14.96 6.11
N LEU A 73 0.94 15.14 6.90
CA LEU A 73 -0.10 16.16 6.70
C LEU A 73 0.28 17.52 7.28
N GLU A 74 1.33 17.58 8.10
CA GLU A 74 1.79 18.83 8.69
C GLU A 74 2.34 19.75 7.60
N LYS A 75 1.84 21.00 7.59
CA LYS A 75 2.33 22.03 6.67
C LYS A 75 3.61 22.65 7.24
N ASP A 76 4.55 22.98 6.35
CA ASP A 76 5.74 23.72 6.72
C ASP A 76 5.43 25.21 7.06
N SER A 77 6.46 25.96 7.43
CA SER A 77 6.32 27.38 7.78
C SER A 77 5.84 28.27 6.62
N GLN A 78 5.88 27.76 5.38
CA GLN A 78 5.40 28.44 4.18
C GLN A 78 4.00 27.96 3.77
N GLY A 79 3.43 27.01 4.50
CA GLY A 79 2.11 26.42 4.23
C GLY A 79 2.12 25.29 3.22
N PHE A 80 3.28 24.80 2.79
CA PHE A 80 3.41 23.67 1.87
C PHE A 80 3.39 22.34 2.62
N GLY A 81 2.74 21.35 2.02
CA GLY A 81 2.68 19.99 2.56
C GLY A 81 1.66 19.15 1.81
N VAL A 82 1.53 17.91 2.24
CA VAL A 82 0.60 16.97 1.66
C VAL A 82 -0.83 17.25 2.15
N ASP A 83 -1.80 17.18 1.26
CA ASP A 83 -3.20 17.47 1.56
C ASP A 83 -4.01 16.19 1.87
N MET A 84 -3.55 15.04 1.35
CA MET A 84 -4.27 13.77 1.47
C MET A 84 -3.31 12.59 1.57
N LEU A 85 -3.71 11.55 2.30
CA LEU A 85 -2.98 10.29 2.42
C LEU A 85 -3.73 9.15 1.76
N GLY A 86 -3.02 8.37 0.95
CA GLY A 86 -3.50 7.12 0.37
C GLY A 86 -3.01 5.92 1.20
N ILE A 87 -3.94 5.20 1.81
CA ILE A 87 -3.65 4.05 2.65
C ILE A 87 -4.39 2.82 2.11
N ALA A 88 -3.70 1.95 1.39
CA ALA A 88 -4.32 0.79 0.77
C ALA A 88 -4.22 -0.47 1.63
N ARG A 89 -3.00 -0.98 1.84
CA ARG A 89 -2.79 -2.28 2.48
C ARG A 89 -3.25 -2.32 3.93
N ALA A 90 -2.98 -1.28 4.71
CA ALA A 90 -3.42 -1.21 6.10
C ALA A 90 -4.95 -1.28 6.19
N MET A 91 -5.67 -0.55 5.36
CA MET A 91 -7.14 -0.56 5.33
C MET A 91 -7.74 -1.87 4.81
N ALA A 92 -6.99 -2.70 4.08
CA ALA A 92 -7.45 -4.05 3.74
C ALA A 92 -7.57 -4.96 4.97
N PHE A 93 -6.75 -4.72 6.01
CA PHE A 93 -6.78 -5.47 7.27
C PHE A 93 -7.57 -4.76 8.37
N GLN A 94 -7.64 -3.45 8.30
CA GLN A 94 -8.27 -2.57 9.28
C GLN A 94 -9.05 -1.47 8.54
N PRO A 95 -10.27 -1.77 8.04
CA PRO A 95 -11.03 -0.80 7.23
C PRO A 95 -11.49 0.44 8.00
N ASP A 96 -11.56 0.36 9.33
CA ASP A 96 -11.88 1.45 10.26
C ASP A 96 -10.65 2.18 10.81
N LEU A 97 -9.48 2.00 10.18
CA LEU A 97 -8.20 2.57 10.63
C LEU A 97 -8.26 4.08 10.96
N PRO A 98 -8.90 4.95 10.15
CA PRO A 98 -8.97 6.37 10.50
C PRO A 98 -9.74 6.64 11.80
N ASN A 99 -10.76 5.85 12.11
CA ASN A 99 -11.50 5.96 13.38
C ASN A 99 -10.65 5.49 14.55
N ARG A 100 -9.93 4.37 14.40
CA ARG A 100 -9.02 3.87 15.45
C ARG A 100 -7.89 4.85 15.75
N TRP A 101 -7.41 5.56 14.75
CA TRP A 101 -6.42 6.61 14.97
C TRP A 101 -6.99 7.79 15.79
N LYS A 102 -8.28 8.06 15.72
CA LYS A 102 -8.94 9.02 16.63
C LYS A 102 -9.00 8.52 18.07
N ASP A 103 -9.12 7.20 18.26
CA ASP A 103 -9.22 6.51 19.55
C ASP A 103 -7.84 6.11 20.12
N ASP A 104 -6.74 6.78 19.66
CA ASP A 104 -5.35 6.61 20.11
C ASP A 104 -4.69 5.26 19.81
N GLU A 105 -5.22 4.44 18.90
CA GLU A 105 -4.47 3.32 18.34
C GLU A 105 -3.40 3.82 17.36
N LEU A 106 -2.14 3.90 17.81
CA LEU A 106 -1.08 4.58 17.08
C LEU A 106 -0.48 3.78 15.91
N GLU A 107 -0.57 2.46 15.92
CA GLU A 107 0.08 1.58 14.93
C GLU A 107 -0.80 0.39 14.53
N ILE A 108 -0.79 0.06 13.25
CA ILE A 108 -1.36 -1.19 12.74
C ILE A 108 -0.27 -2.23 12.47
N LYS A 109 -0.46 -3.44 13.00
CA LYS A 109 0.41 -4.59 12.72
C LYS A 109 -0.08 -5.36 11.51
N LEU A 110 0.67 -5.29 10.42
CA LEU A 110 0.41 -6.12 9.24
C LEU A 110 1.00 -7.52 9.40
N PRO A 111 0.37 -8.55 8.81
CA PRO A 111 0.95 -9.90 8.81
C PRO A 111 2.30 -9.93 8.13
N ARG A 112 3.28 -10.57 8.77
CA ARG A 112 4.59 -10.88 8.19
C ARG A 112 4.62 -12.32 7.69
N VAL A 113 5.41 -12.55 6.66
CA VAL A 113 5.66 -13.87 6.09
C VAL A 113 7.17 -14.09 6.02
N ASP A 114 7.70 -14.82 6.99
CA ASP A 114 9.15 -15.03 7.17
C ASP A 114 9.62 -16.29 6.47
N TRP A 115 9.47 -16.34 5.15
CA TRP A 115 10.00 -17.44 4.35
C TRP A 115 11.40 -17.13 3.84
N LYS A 116 12.26 -18.16 3.75
CA LYS A 116 13.63 -18.04 3.20
C LYS A 116 13.64 -17.41 1.81
N ASN A 117 12.70 -17.78 0.96
CA ASN A 117 12.55 -17.17 -0.35
C ASN A 117 11.72 -15.88 -0.27
N ARG A 118 12.39 -14.75 -0.34
CA ARG A 118 11.79 -13.42 -0.22
C ARG A 118 10.75 -13.11 -1.30
N THR A 119 10.95 -13.60 -2.51
CA THR A 119 9.99 -13.42 -3.60
C THR A 119 8.67 -14.14 -3.31
N PHE A 120 8.74 -15.40 -2.87
CA PHE A 120 7.53 -16.12 -2.47
C PHE A 120 6.87 -15.52 -1.22
N ALA A 121 7.65 -15.01 -0.26
CA ALA A 121 7.13 -14.30 0.89
C ALA A 121 6.33 -13.05 0.47
N ALA A 122 6.87 -12.23 -0.42
CA ALA A 122 6.19 -11.06 -0.95
C ALA A 122 4.88 -11.41 -1.71
N LEU A 123 4.93 -12.44 -2.55
CA LEU A 123 3.73 -12.95 -3.25
C LEU A 123 2.67 -13.46 -2.26
N ALA A 124 3.09 -14.11 -1.17
CA ALA A 124 2.17 -14.59 -0.14
C ALA A 124 1.52 -13.43 0.63
N VAL A 125 2.28 -12.37 0.97
CA VAL A 125 1.72 -11.15 1.57
C VAL A 125 0.66 -10.52 0.66
N MET A 126 0.95 -10.40 -0.64
CA MET A 126 -0.01 -9.90 -1.61
C MET A 126 -1.25 -10.79 -1.71
N ALA A 127 -1.08 -12.12 -1.69
CA ALA A 127 -2.19 -13.05 -1.74
C ALA A 127 -3.09 -12.95 -0.48
N VAL A 128 -2.50 -12.83 0.71
CA VAL A 128 -3.24 -12.59 1.96
C VAL A 128 -4.01 -11.26 1.89
N THR A 129 -3.38 -10.19 1.39
CA THR A 129 -4.05 -8.90 1.21
C THR A 129 -5.27 -9.03 0.26
N LYS A 130 -5.10 -9.73 -0.87
CA LYS A 130 -6.22 -10.01 -1.79
C LYS A 130 -7.35 -10.81 -1.15
N VAL A 131 -7.04 -11.73 -0.22
CA VAL A 131 -8.07 -12.44 0.56
C VAL A 131 -8.88 -11.46 1.39
N GLN A 132 -8.23 -10.51 2.08
CA GLN A 132 -8.93 -9.51 2.88
C GLN A 132 -9.83 -8.63 1.99
N LEU A 133 -9.30 -8.10 0.89
CA LEU A 133 -10.08 -7.28 -0.05
C LEU A 133 -11.31 -8.03 -0.59
N ASN A 134 -11.15 -9.33 -0.94
CA ASN A 134 -12.27 -10.14 -1.38
C ASN A 134 -13.33 -10.38 -0.27
N ARG A 135 -12.91 -10.45 0.99
CA ARG A 135 -13.82 -10.53 2.14
C ARG A 135 -14.61 -9.24 2.31
N LEU A 136 -13.91 -8.09 2.29
CA LEU A 136 -14.54 -6.78 2.36
C LEU A 136 -15.55 -6.56 1.22
N ALA A 137 -15.20 -6.94 -0.01
CA ALA A 137 -16.10 -6.88 -1.16
C ALA A 137 -17.37 -7.75 -1.01
N GLN A 138 -17.35 -8.72 -0.08
CA GLN A 138 -18.52 -9.56 0.28
C GLN A 138 -19.21 -9.07 1.56
N GLY A 139 -18.87 -7.89 2.08
CA GLY A 139 -19.41 -7.38 3.35
C GLY A 139 -18.91 -8.14 4.59
N LYS A 140 -17.83 -8.92 4.47
CA LYS A 140 -17.25 -9.71 5.58
C LYS A 140 -16.07 -8.98 6.22
N ALA A 141 -16.01 -9.02 7.54
CA ALA A 141 -14.86 -8.48 8.27
C ALA A 141 -13.53 -9.15 7.86
N PRO A 142 -12.40 -8.44 7.92
CA PRO A 142 -11.08 -9.03 7.74
C PRO A 142 -10.87 -10.22 8.69
N LYS A 143 -10.02 -11.16 8.29
CA LYS A 143 -9.69 -12.34 9.08
C LYS A 143 -8.21 -12.32 9.46
N ALA A 144 -7.91 -12.27 10.76
CA ALA A 144 -6.53 -12.18 11.26
C ALA A 144 -5.68 -13.40 10.86
N ASN A 145 -6.21 -14.60 11.06
CA ASN A 145 -5.46 -15.85 10.85
C ASN A 145 -5.74 -16.45 9.47
N VAL A 146 -5.15 -15.86 8.43
CA VAL A 146 -5.20 -16.38 7.07
C VAL A 146 -3.86 -17.03 6.74
N SER A 147 -3.87 -18.30 6.32
CA SER A 147 -2.65 -19.00 5.93
C SER A 147 -2.03 -18.38 4.68
N PRO A 148 -0.77 -17.87 4.74
CA PRO A 148 -0.08 -17.31 3.59
C PRO A 148 0.10 -18.33 2.45
N LEU A 149 0.40 -19.57 2.79
CA LEU A 149 0.61 -20.63 1.81
C LEU A 149 -0.67 -20.95 1.03
N PHE A 150 -1.78 -21.19 1.71
CA PHE A 150 -3.06 -21.47 1.05
C PHE A 150 -3.59 -20.25 0.29
N SER A 151 -3.33 -19.05 0.78
CA SER A 151 -3.66 -17.81 0.07
C SER A 151 -2.90 -17.71 -1.24
N LEU A 152 -1.58 -17.97 -1.21
CA LEU A 152 -0.73 -17.95 -2.40
C LEU A 152 -1.16 -19.00 -3.43
N ILE A 153 -1.38 -20.24 -3.03
CA ILE A 153 -1.85 -21.31 -3.92
C ILE A 153 -3.20 -20.93 -4.54
N GLY A 154 -4.14 -20.47 -3.72
CA GLY A 154 -5.47 -20.04 -4.17
C GLY A 154 -5.41 -18.87 -5.15
N ASP A 155 -4.52 -17.88 -4.91
CA ASP A 155 -4.32 -16.75 -5.81
C ASP A 155 -3.74 -17.19 -7.16
N GLN A 156 -2.76 -18.09 -7.17
CA GLN A 156 -2.16 -18.64 -8.39
C GLN A 156 -3.20 -19.41 -9.24
N ILE A 157 -4.03 -20.23 -8.60
CA ILE A 157 -5.11 -20.97 -9.29
C ILE A 157 -6.12 -19.98 -9.90
N LYS A 158 -6.55 -18.97 -9.13
CA LYS A 158 -7.49 -17.95 -9.61
C LYS A 158 -6.90 -17.15 -10.78
N THR A 159 -5.64 -16.74 -10.67
CA THR A 159 -4.92 -16.00 -11.71
C THR A 159 -4.84 -16.83 -13.00
N LYS A 160 -4.45 -18.10 -12.91
CA LYS A 160 -4.41 -19.00 -14.07
C LYS A 160 -5.78 -19.14 -14.76
N LYS A 161 -6.86 -19.32 -13.97
CA LYS A 161 -8.23 -19.40 -14.49
C LYS A 161 -8.65 -18.09 -15.17
N ARG A 162 -8.37 -16.92 -14.57
CA ARG A 162 -8.70 -15.60 -15.13
C ARG A 162 -7.93 -15.34 -16.43
N THR A 163 -6.63 -15.65 -16.45
CA THR A 163 -5.79 -15.51 -17.65
C THR A 163 -6.32 -16.37 -18.81
N LYS A 164 -6.70 -17.64 -18.53
CA LYS A 164 -7.30 -18.51 -19.55
C LYS A 164 -8.62 -17.95 -20.09
N ARG A 165 -9.47 -17.40 -19.18
CA ARG A 165 -10.74 -16.77 -19.58
C ARG A 165 -10.52 -15.51 -20.42
N TYR A 166 -9.57 -14.66 -20.03
CA TYR A 166 -9.20 -13.45 -20.77
C TYR A 166 -8.67 -13.76 -22.16
N ARG A 167 -7.78 -14.77 -22.29
CA ARG A 167 -7.25 -15.18 -23.60
C ARG A 167 -8.36 -15.64 -24.53
N ARG A 168 -9.29 -16.47 -24.07
CA ARG A 168 -10.45 -16.91 -24.85
C ARG A 168 -11.33 -15.74 -25.30
N TRP A 169 -11.60 -14.81 -24.39
CA TRP A 169 -12.36 -13.61 -24.73
C TRP A 169 -11.64 -12.77 -25.80
N ARG A 170 -10.34 -12.53 -25.64
CA ARG A 170 -9.54 -11.80 -26.63
C ARG A 170 -9.55 -12.47 -28.00
N GLU A 171 -9.42 -13.79 -28.06
CA GLU A 171 -9.47 -14.56 -29.31
C GLU A 171 -10.86 -14.45 -29.98
N SER A 172 -11.95 -14.45 -29.20
CA SER A 172 -13.30 -14.29 -29.74
C SER A 172 -13.63 -12.87 -30.21
N THR A 173 -12.92 -11.84 -29.70
CA THR A 173 -13.15 -10.44 -30.08
C THR A 173 -12.17 -9.94 -31.14
N ALA A 174 -11.04 -10.58 -31.35
CA ALA A 174 -10.06 -10.21 -32.37
C ALA A 174 -10.44 -10.68 -33.79
N GLY A 175 -11.53 -11.45 -33.94
CA GLY A 175 -12.06 -11.92 -35.24
C GLY A 175 -13.36 -11.23 -35.66
N ALA A 176 -13.77 -10.22 -34.89
CA ALA A 176 -14.90 -9.34 -35.21
C ALA A 176 -14.40 -7.96 -35.62
#